data_0d08965f3f196e988c97ce7d47b7263e
#
_entry.id   0d08965f3f196e988c97ce7d47b7263e
#
_cell.length_a   1.000
_cell.length_b   1.000
_cell.length_c   1.000
_cell.angle_alpha   90.00
_cell.angle_beta   90.00
_cell.angle_gamma   90.00
#
_symmetry.space_group_name_H-M   'P 1'
#
loop_
_entity.id
_entity.type
_entity.pdbx_description
1 polymer ?
#
loop_
_entity_poly.entity_id
_entity_poly.type
_entity_poly.pdbx_seq_one_letter_code
_entity_poly.pdbx_strand_id
1 'polypeptide(L)'
;ETATFEEGSSVSAEAVFYGKVAGIAGTDHKRRDLSIALLWGTPIALMFGLLAAVGTTLTQLIISAVSTWFGGWIDLLIQRITNVNMVLPFLPILIMIGTFYSRSIFVILSSVILLSIFGAGILTYRAMFMQIKESPYIEAARSYGASNGRIIFRYMVPRLIPMLIPGFVSLIPSYVFLESSLAILGLGDPTIPTWGKVIDEAYSGGALFNGMYYWVLEPSFLLMITGLAFAVVGYALDRVFNPRLRGQ
;
A
#
# COMPACT_ATOMS: atom_id res chain seq x y z
N GLU A 1 -32.14 -7.54 38.10
CA GLU A 1 -31.35 -8.77 37.88
C GLU A 1 -29.94 -8.50 38.32
N THR A 2 -29.46 -9.21 39.33
CA THR A 2 -28.06 -9.14 39.78
C THR A 2 -27.25 -10.18 39.03
N ALA A 3 -26.30 -9.72 38.21
CA ALA A 3 -25.37 -10.61 37.54
C ALA A 3 -24.31 -11.07 38.54
N THR A 4 -24.13 -12.40 38.66
CA THR A 4 -23.02 -12.99 39.42
C THR A 4 -21.87 -13.32 38.47
N PHE A 5 -20.67 -12.85 38.78
CA PHE A 5 -19.48 -13.10 38.01
C PHE A 5 -18.59 -14.16 38.69
N GLU A 6 -17.96 -15.02 37.90
CA GLU A 6 -16.93 -15.93 38.38
C GLU A 6 -15.62 -15.17 38.71
N GLU A 7 -14.89 -15.63 39.73
CA GLU A 7 -13.61 -15.04 40.12
C GLU A 7 -12.63 -15.10 38.94
N GLY A 8 -12.17 -13.92 38.47
CA GLY A 8 -11.25 -13.80 37.31
C GLY A 8 -11.92 -13.31 36.01
N SER A 9 -13.24 -13.10 35.99
CA SER A 9 -13.90 -12.48 34.83
C SER A 9 -13.69 -10.97 34.82
N SER A 10 -13.27 -10.39 33.68
CA SER A 10 -13.20 -8.96 33.46
C SER A 10 -14.38 -8.50 32.60
N VAL A 11 -15.11 -7.49 33.06
CA VAL A 11 -16.17 -6.86 32.26
C VAL A 11 -15.67 -5.51 31.76
N SER A 12 -15.58 -5.34 30.45
CA SER A 12 -15.40 -4.03 29.85
C SER A 12 -16.77 -3.46 29.48
N ALA A 13 -17.12 -2.31 30.04
CA ALA A 13 -18.33 -1.60 29.67
C ALA A 13 -17.95 -0.38 28.82
N GLU A 14 -18.51 -0.29 27.61
CA GLU A 14 -18.41 0.88 26.75
C GLU A 14 -19.67 1.73 26.94
N ALA A 15 -19.51 2.92 27.50
CA ALA A 15 -20.61 3.88 27.65
C ALA A 15 -20.63 4.82 26.43
N VAL A 16 -21.67 4.73 25.61
CA VAL A 16 -21.86 5.65 24.48
C VAL A 16 -22.79 6.77 24.92
N PHE A 17 -22.24 7.98 25.01
CA PHE A 17 -23.03 9.19 25.27
C PHE A 17 -23.48 9.79 23.94
N TYR A 18 -24.78 9.81 23.69
CA TYR A 18 -25.33 10.40 22.48
C TYR A 18 -25.25 11.92 22.54
N GLY A 19 -24.52 12.53 21.59
CA GLY A 19 -24.54 13.97 21.38
C GLY A 19 -25.88 14.46 20.87
N LYS A 20 -26.20 15.74 21.16
CA LYS A 20 -27.42 16.41 20.64
C LYS A 20 -27.28 16.90 19.21
N VAL A 21 -26.07 16.96 18.68
CA VAL A 21 -25.74 17.51 17.37
C VAL A 21 -25.03 16.43 16.55
N ALA A 22 -25.53 16.15 15.36
CA ALA A 22 -24.84 15.31 14.37
C ALA A 22 -23.70 16.11 13.74
N GLY A 23 -22.54 15.47 13.48
CA GLY A 23 -21.46 16.06 12.68
C GLY A 23 -21.89 16.32 11.22
N ILE A 24 -21.07 17.04 10.47
CA ILE A 24 -21.34 17.39 9.06
C ILE A 24 -21.53 16.15 8.19
N ALA A 25 -20.77 15.09 8.45
CA ALA A 25 -20.84 13.79 7.77
C ALA A 25 -21.94 12.84 8.32
N GLY A 26 -22.79 13.32 9.21
CA GLY A 26 -23.80 12.47 9.85
C GLY A 26 -23.22 11.52 10.89
N THR A 27 -24.02 10.51 11.25
CA THR A 27 -23.67 9.53 12.28
C THR A 27 -23.89 8.10 11.82
N ASP A 28 -23.15 7.18 12.41
CA ASP A 28 -23.34 5.74 12.23
C ASP A 28 -24.59 5.22 13.00
N HIS A 29 -24.84 3.91 12.94
CA HIS A 29 -25.95 3.26 13.67
C HIS A 29 -25.80 3.34 15.21
N LYS A 30 -24.58 3.59 15.71
CA LYS A 30 -24.28 3.83 17.13
C LYS A 30 -24.28 5.31 17.48
N ARG A 31 -24.70 6.18 16.55
CA ARG A 31 -24.69 7.65 16.68
C ARG A 31 -23.31 8.26 16.93
N ARG A 32 -22.23 7.60 16.47
CA ARG A 32 -20.89 8.17 16.47
C ARG A 32 -20.74 9.08 15.26
N ASP A 33 -20.03 10.20 15.41
CA ASP A 33 -19.80 11.15 14.34
C ASP A 33 -18.83 10.57 13.29
N LEU A 34 -19.31 10.46 12.05
CA LEU A 34 -18.51 9.95 10.93
C LEU A 34 -17.38 10.89 10.53
N SER A 35 -17.53 12.20 10.72
CA SER A 35 -16.46 13.19 10.40
C SER A 35 -15.14 12.84 11.09
N ILE A 36 -15.20 12.38 12.35
CA ILE A 36 -14.01 12.00 13.13
C ILE A 36 -13.33 10.79 12.48
N ALA A 37 -14.09 9.75 12.16
CA ALA A 37 -13.54 8.54 11.56
C ALA A 37 -12.95 8.80 10.16
N LEU A 38 -13.60 9.64 9.36
CA LEU A 38 -13.12 10.01 8.03
C LEU A 38 -11.84 10.85 8.10
N LEU A 39 -11.78 11.85 8.98
CA LEU A 39 -10.61 12.71 9.14
C LEU A 39 -9.40 11.94 9.69
N TRP A 40 -9.58 11.14 10.77
CA TRP A 40 -8.51 10.32 11.31
C TRP A 40 -8.13 9.15 10.42
N GLY A 41 -9.05 8.63 9.62
CA GLY A 41 -8.78 7.59 8.62
C GLY A 41 -7.87 8.07 7.49
N THR A 42 -7.91 9.36 7.16
CA THR A 42 -7.11 9.95 6.07
C THR A 42 -5.60 9.72 6.23
N PRO A 43 -4.95 10.19 7.31
CA PRO A 43 -3.50 9.99 7.46
C PRO A 43 -3.14 8.51 7.56
N ILE A 44 -3.98 7.68 8.16
CA ILE A 44 -3.70 6.25 8.34
C ILE A 44 -3.73 5.53 6.98
N ALA A 45 -4.77 5.76 6.18
CA ALA A 45 -4.89 5.16 4.84
C ALA A 45 -3.74 5.61 3.92
N LEU A 46 -3.41 6.91 3.93
CA LEU A 46 -2.30 7.44 3.12
C LEU A 46 -0.94 6.93 3.60
N MET A 47 -0.71 6.82 4.90
CA MET A 47 0.53 6.23 5.44
C MET A 47 0.67 4.76 5.06
N PHE A 48 -0.40 3.97 5.14
CA PHE A 48 -0.38 2.59 4.67
C PHE A 48 0.01 2.51 3.20
N GLY A 49 -0.66 3.27 2.33
CA GLY A 49 -0.35 3.32 0.90
C GLY A 49 1.09 3.75 0.61
N LEU A 50 1.56 4.80 1.30
CA LEU A 50 2.93 5.31 1.13
C LEU A 50 3.97 4.29 1.60
N LEU A 51 3.83 3.74 2.80
CA LEU A 51 4.80 2.77 3.35
C LEU A 51 4.83 1.48 2.53
N ALA A 52 3.68 0.99 2.07
CA ALA A 52 3.61 -0.16 1.18
C ALA A 52 4.32 0.14 -0.16
N ALA A 53 4.04 1.29 -0.78
CA ALA A 53 4.67 1.69 -2.04
C ALA A 53 6.19 1.88 -1.89
N VAL A 54 6.66 2.54 -0.83
CA VAL A 54 8.09 2.71 -0.54
C VAL A 54 8.75 1.36 -0.30
N GLY A 55 8.20 0.56 0.61
CA GLY A 55 8.77 -0.73 0.98
C GLY A 55 8.90 -1.68 -0.22
N THR A 56 7.86 -1.79 -1.04
CA THR A 56 7.87 -2.66 -2.22
C THR A 56 8.79 -2.13 -3.32
N THR A 57 8.70 -0.84 -3.65
CA THR A 57 9.52 -0.25 -4.72
C THR A 57 11.00 -0.30 -4.41
N LEU A 58 11.41 0.08 -3.18
CA LEU A 58 12.83 0.06 -2.80
C LEU A 58 13.40 -1.36 -2.78
N THR A 59 12.68 -2.32 -2.22
CA THR A 59 13.16 -3.71 -2.18
C THR A 59 13.26 -4.31 -3.57
N GLN A 60 12.26 -4.13 -4.42
CA GLN A 60 12.30 -4.57 -5.82
C GLN A 60 13.42 -3.91 -6.61
N LEU A 61 13.64 -2.61 -6.42
CA LEU A 61 14.69 -1.85 -7.09
C LEU A 61 16.08 -2.39 -6.73
N ILE A 62 16.34 -2.60 -5.43
CA ILE A 62 17.64 -3.11 -4.95
C ILE A 62 17.87 -4.55 -5.44
N ILE A 63 16.89 -5.42 -5.31
CA ILE A 63 16.99 -6.81 -5.75
C ILE A 63 17.24 -6.88 -7.25
N SER A 64 16.51 -6.09 -8.05
CA SER A 64 16.69 -6.06 -9.51
C SER A 64 18.05 -5.50 -9.91
N ALA A 65 18.57 -4.48 -9.21
CA ALA A 65 19.88 -3.93 -9.48
C ALA A 65 21.00 -4.94 -9.21
N VAL A 66 20.94 -5.61 -8.06
CA VAL A 66 21.90 -6.65 -7.66
C VAL A 66 21.83 -7.84 -8.61
N SER A 67 20.63 -8.35 -8.88
CA SER A 67 20.38 -9.46 -9.80
C SER A 67 20.96 -9.18 -11.18
N THR A 68 20.65 -8.03 -11.76
CA THR A 68 21.13 -7.63 -13.10
C THR A 68 22.63 -7.44 -13.14
N TRP A 69 23.20 -6.86 -12.07
CA TRP A 69 24.65 -6.62 -12.03
C TRP A 69 25.46 -7.91 -12.02
N PHE A 70 25.15 -8.82 -11.09
CA PHE A 70 25.88 -10.08 -10.97
C PHE A 70 25.52 -11.07 -12.10
N GLY A 71 24.27 -11.07 -12.55
CA GLY A 71 23.82 -11.94 -13.62
C GLY A 71 23.90 -13.45 -13.28
N GLY A 72 24.03 -14.28 -14.29
CA GLY A 72 24.23 -15.71 -14.14
C GLY A 72 23.16 -16.41 -13.32
N TRP A 73 23.56 -17.28 -12.39
CA TRP A 73 22.64 -18.07 -11.58
C TRP A 73 21.82 -17.23 -10.57
N ILE A 74 22.38 -16.12 -10.07
CA ILE A 74 21.67 -15.20 -9.16
C ILE A 74 20.47 -14.59 -9.87
N ASP A 75 20.67 -14.10 -11.07
CA ASP A 75 19.61 -13.51 -11.87
C ASP A 75 18.54 -14.54 -12.25
N LEU A 76 18.96 -15.75 -12.63
CA LEU A 76 18.04 -16.85 -12.93
C LEU A 76 17.21 -17.24 -11.69
N LEU A 77 17.83 -17.34 -10.51
CA LEU A 77 17.13 -17.68 -9.28
C LEU A 77 16.08 -16.63 -8.92
N ILE A 78 16.44 -15.35 -8.96
CA ILE A 78 15.51 -14.25 -8.65
C ILE A 78 14.34 -14.24 -9.63
N GLN A 79 14.59 -14.43 -10.93
CA GLN A 79 13.51 -14.54 -11.92
C GLN A 79 12.60 -15.74 -11.66
N ARG A 80 13.15 -16.90 -11.26
CA ARG A 80 12.35 -18.10 -10.92
C ARG A 80 11.46 -17.85 -9.72
N ILE A 81 12.02 -17.25 -8.65
CA ILE A 81 11.23 -16.88 -7.46
C ILE A 81 10.13 -15.89 -7.84
N THR A 82 10.45 -14.86 -8.64
CA THR A 82 9.47 -13.87 -9.11
C THR A 82 8.35 -14.54 -9.91
N ASN A 83 8.67 -15.42 -10.83
CA ASN A 83 7.67 -16.12 -11.63
C ASN A 83 6.75 -17.00 -10.76
N VAL A 84 7.30 -17.70 -9.77
CA VAL A 84 6.51 -18.49 -8.79
C VAL A 84 5.61 -17.55 -7.98
N ASN A 85 6.16 -16.44 -7.47
CA ASN A 85 5.40 -15.48 -6.66
C ASN A 85 4.23 -14.86 -7.42
N MET A 86 4.38 -14.60 -8.71
CA MET A 86 3.31 -14.03 -9.56
C MET A 86 2.13 -14.99 -9.78
N VAL A 87 2.32 -16.30 -9.60
CA VAL A 87 1.25 -17.31 -9.70
C VAL A 87 0.52 -17.46 -8.36
N LEU A 88 1.15 -17.06 -7.25
CA LEU A 88 0.52 -17.17 -5.94
C LEU A 88 -0.70 -16.25 -5.82
N PRO A 89 -1.82 -16.74 -5.27
CA PRO A 89 -3.02 -15.95 -5.10
C PRO A 89 -2.85 -14.94 -3.94
N PHE A 90 -2.45 -13.73 -4.28
CA PHE A 90 -2.06 -12.67 -3.34
C PHE A 90 -3.14 -12.36 -2.28
N LEU A 91 -4.38 -12.09 -2.71
CA LEU A 91 -5.50 -11.77 -1.81
C LEU A 91 -5.86 -12.93 -0.87
N PRO A 92 -6.04 -14.18 -1.33
CA PRO A 92 -6.27 -15.31 -0.44
C PRO A 92 -5.20 -15.50 0.64
N ILE A 93 -3.92 -15.28 0.31
CA ILE A 93 -2.84 -15.38 1.30
C ILE A 93 -2.96 -14.27 2.36
N LEU A 94 -3.26 -13.03 1.96
CA LEU A 94 -3.49 -11.94 2.91
C LEU A 94 -4.70 -12.20 3.80
N ILE A 95 -5.79 -12.76 3.24
CA ILE A 95 -6.97 -13.15 4.00
C ILE A 95 -6.62 -14.22 5.04
N MET A 96 -5.84 -15.22 4.66
CA MET A 96 -5.37 -16.24 5.61
C MET A 96 -4.54 -15.62 6.74
N ILE A 97 -3.59 -14.73 6.42
CA ILE A 97 -2.78 -14.07 7.44
C ILE A 97 -3.64 -13.24 8.39
N GLY A 98 -4.56 -12.42 7.85
CA GLY A 98 -5.44 -11.59 8.65
C GLY A 98 -6.42 -12.38 9.51
N THR A 99 -6.89 -13.54 9.04
CA THR A 99 -7.85 -14.37 9.76
C THR A 99 -7.20 -15.24 10.83
N PHE A 100 -6.06 -15.88 10.50
CA PHE A 100 -5.45 -16.89 11.38
C PHE A 100 -4.32 -16.34 12.25
N TYR A 101 -3.71 -15.22 11.88
CA TYR A 101 -2.58 -14.67 12.62
C TYR A 101 -2.93 -13.35 13.33
N SER A 102 -3.20 -12.26 12.59
CA SER A 102 -3.56 -10.97 13.19
C SER A 102 -4.16 -10.00 12.17
N ARG A 103 -5.18 -9.24 12.60
CA ARG A 103 -5.78 -8.15 11.83
C ARG A 103 -5.08 -6.80 12.03
N SER A 104 -3.97 -6.76 12.78
CA SER A 104 -3.22 -5.52 12.97
C SER A 104 -2.76 -4.94 11.63
N ILE A 105 -2.96 -3.63 11.46
CA ILE A 105 -2.57 -2.91 10.24
C ILE A 105 -1.08 -3.07 9.93
N PHE A 106 -0.21 -3.18 10.97
CA PHE A 106 1.22 -3.39 10.80
C PHE A 106 1.55 -4.80 10.27
N VAL A 107 0.81 -5.82 10.72
CA VAL A 107 0.96 -7.20 10.23
C VAL A 107 0.51 -7.28 8.79
N ILE A 108 -0.62 -6.69 8.45
CA ILE A 108 -1.12 -6.65 7.07
C ILE A 108 -0.15 -5.87 6.17
N LEU A 109 0.33 -4.70 6.59
CA LEU A 109 1.31 -3.90 5.85
C LEU A 109 2.59 -4.67 5.58
N SER A 110 3.18 -5.28 6.61
CA SER A 110 4.41 -6.07 6.44
C SER A 110 4.18 -7.29 5.54
N SER A 111 3.03 -7.94 5.63
CA SER A 111 2.67 -9.06 4.75
C SER A 111 2.50 -8.61 3.29
N VAL A 112 1.86 -7.47 3.05
CA VAL A 112 1.74 -6.86 1.72
C VAL A 112 3.13 -6.59 1.13
N ILE A 113 4.03 -5.97 1.89
CA ILE A 113 5.39 -5.70 1.44
C ILE A 113 6.12 -7.01 1.13
N LEU A 114 6.14 -7.97 2.05
CA LEU A 114 6.85 -9.24 1.89
C LEU A 114 6.38 -10.04 0.68
N LEU A 115 5.06 -10.15 0.48
CA LEU A 115 4.50 -10.85 -0.67
C LEU A 115 4.74 -10.10 -1.99
N SER A 116 4.87 -8.78 -1.95
CA SER A 116 5.10 -7.96 -3.13
C SER A 116 6.57 -7.85 -3.52
N ILE A 117 7.53 -8.22 -2.66
CA ILE A 117 8.98 -8.12 -2.94
C ILE A 117 9.33 -8.76 -4.28
N PHE A 118 8.86 -9.98 -4.52
CA PHE A 118 9.11 -10.72 -5.76
C PHE A 118 7.98 -10.53 -6.79
N GLY A 119 7.36 -9.36 -6.84
CA GLY A 119 6.33 -9.02 -7.82
C GLY A 119 6.88 -8.63 -9.19
N ALA A 120 5.96 -8.33 -10.13
CA ALA A 120 6.26 -7.97 -11.52
C ALA A 120 7.23 -6.79 -11.67
N GLY A 121 7.32 -5.89 -10.69
CA GLY A 121 8.25 -4.77 -10.69
C GLY A 121 9.72 -5.20 -10.81
N ILE A 122 10.09 -6.38 -10.27
CA ILE A 122 11.46 -6.93 -10.44
C ILE A 122 11.79 -7.11 -11.92
N LEU A 123 10.89 -7.68 -12.71
CA LEU A 123 11.13 -7.93 -14.13
C LEU A 123 11.24 -6.61 -14.90
N THR A 124 10.39 -5.65 -14.58
CA THR A 124 10.41 -4.31 -15.19
C THR A 124 11.70 -3.56 -14.86
N TYR A 125 12.08 -3.50 -13.60
CA TYR A 125 13.32 -2.80 -13.17
C TYR A 125 14.58 -3.51 -13.69
N ARG A 126 14.55 -4.84 -13.73
CA ARG A 126 15.63 -5.63 -14.34
C ARG A 126 15.85 -5.24 -15.80
N ALA A 127 14.78 -5.15 -16.60
CA ALA A 127 14.90 -4.74 -18.01
C ALA A 127 15.52 -3.36 -18.18
N MET A 128 15.15 -2.41 -17.31
CA MET A 128 15.75 -1.07 -17.28
C MET A 128 17.22 -1.10 -16.82
N PHE A 129 17.56 -1.90 -15.81
CA PHE A 129 18.93 -2.03 -15.34
C PHE A 129 19.85 -2.72 -16.35
N MET A 130 19.33 -3.62 -17.18
CA MET A 130 20.13 -4.21 -18.28
C MET A 130 20.59 -3.14 -19.27
N GLN A 131 19.72 -2.20 -19.64
CA GLN A 131 20.08 -1.08 -20.51
C GLN A 131 21.12 -0.16 -19.86
N ILE A 132 21.00 0.10 -18.56
CA ILE A 132 21.94 0.93 -17.81
C ILE A 132 23.30 0.24 -17.70
N LYS A 133 23.33 -1.06 -17.46
CA LYS A 133 24.57 -1.86 -17.31
C LYS A 133 25.48 -1.79 -18.53
N GLU A 134 24.90 -1.70 -19.74
CA GLU A 134 25.62 -1.62 -21.01
C GLU A 134 26.01 -0.18 -21.40
N SER A 135 25.74 0.80 -20.53
CA SER A 135 26.05 2.19 -20.82
C SER A 135 27.54 2.47 -20.73
N PRO A 136 28.11 3.32 -21.63
CA PRO A 136 29.57 3.61 -21.68
C PRO A 136 30.12 4.14 -20.35
N TYR A 137 29.35 4.90 -19.57
CA TYR A 137 29.80 5.42 -18.27
C TYR A 137 29.98 4.33 -17.20
N ILE A 138 29.25 3.21 -17.30
CA ILE A 138 29.43 2.05 -16.42
C ILE A 138 30.74 1.31 -16.80
N GLU A 139 31.01 1.19 -18.08
CA GLU A 139 32.24 0.60 -18.57
C GLU A 139 33.45 1.45 -18.15
N ALA A 140 33.39 2.78 -18.31
CA ALA A 140 34.40 3.69 -17.81
C ALA A 140 34.61 3.55 -16.28
N ALA A 141 33.53 3.50 -15.49
CA ALA A 141 33.61 3.31 -14.04
C ALA A 141 34.33 1.99 -13.66
N ARG A 142 34.08 0.92 -14.42
CA ARG A 142 34.80 -0.37 -14.28
C ARG A 142 36.28 -0.22 -14.58
N SER A 143 36.62 0.42 -15.68
CA SER A 143 38.02 0.64 -16.10
C SER A 143 38.81 1.46 -15.08
N TYR A 144 38.14 2.39 -14.39
CA TYR A 144 38.74 3.15 -13.27
C TYR A 144 38.73 2.39 -11.93
N GLY A 145 38.38 1.10 -11.90
CA GLY A 145 38.47 0.26 -10.72
C GLY A 145 37.36 0.46 -9.69
N ALA A 146 36.18 0.96 -10.10
CA ALA A 146 35.06 1.08 -9.20
C ALA A 146 34.56 -0.31 -8.70
N SER A 147 34.36 -0.45 -7.40
CA SER A 147 33.82 -1.69 -6.82
C SER A 147 32.38 -1.94 -7.24
N ASN A 148 31.95 -3.21 -7.24
CA ASN A 148 30.61 -3.62 -7.64
C ASN A 148 29.52 -2.85 -6.85
N GLY A 149 29.66 -2.74 -5.52
CA GLY A 149 28.72 -1.99 -4.70
C GLY A 149 28.66 -0.50 -5.08
N ARG A 150 29.81 0.13 -5.40
CA ARG A 150 29.84 1.51 -5.88
C ARG A 150 29.11 1.66 -7.21
N ILE A 151 29.26 0.72 -8.12
CA ILE A 151 28.58 0.76 -9.41
C ILE A 151 27.06 0.62 -9.22
N ILE A 152 26.61 -0.35 -8.44
CA ILE A 152 25.20 -0.57 -8.20
C ILE A 152 24.55 0.64 -7.53
N PHE A 153 25.05 1.04 -6.35
CA PHE A 153 24.34 2.00 -5.50
C PHE A 153 24.64 3.46 -5.85
N ARG A 154 25.73 3.78 -6.53
CA ARG A 154 26.11 5.16 -6.86
C ARG A 154 25.90 5.53 -8.32
N TYR A 155 25.90 4.55 -9.22
CA TYR A 155 25.75 4.81 -10.65
C TYR A 155 24.46 4.24 -11.24
N MET A 156 24.10 2.98 -10.93
CA MET A 156 22.91 2.34 -11.53
C MET A 156 21.62 2.77 -10.85
N VAL A 157 21.50 2.59 -9.53
CA VAL A 157 20.26 2.86 -8.78
C VAL A 157 19.84 4.33 -8.89
N PRO A 158 20.71 5.35 -8.64
CA PRO A 158 20.28 6.75 -8.73
C PRO A 158 19.86 7.18 -10.14
N ARG A 159 20.38 6.52 -11.16
CA ARG A 159 20.02 6.80 -12.57
C ARG A 159 18.58 6.39 -12.87
N LEU A 160 18.09 5.35 -12.20
CA LEU A 160 16.75 4.83 -12.44
C LEU A 160 15.69 5.58 -11.62
N ILE A 161 16.02 6.06 -10.41
CA ILE A 161 15.05 6.69 -9.49
C ILE A 161 14.15 7.73 -10.17
N PRO A 162 14.66 8.72 -10.94
CA PRO A 162 13.80 9.72 -11.56
C PRO A 162 12.77 9.14 -12.52
N MET A 163 13.11 8.04 -13.18
CA MET A 163 12.19 7.37 -14.12
C MET A 163 11.10 6.58 -13.41
N LEU A 164 11.32 6.21 -12.14
CA LEU A 164 10.37 5.42 -11.35
C LEU A 164 9.37 6.28 -10.58
N ILE A 165 9.65 7.57 -10.36
CA ILE A 165 8.82 8.47 -9.54
C ILE A 165 7.36 8.49 -9.99
N PRO A 166 7.02 8.64 -11.29
CA PRO A 166 5.61 8.66 -11.71
C PRO A 166 4.89 7.34 -11.41
N GLY A 167 5.54 6.20 -11.69
CA GLY A 167 5.01 4.88 -11.37
C GLY A 167 4.85 4.65 -9.87
N PHE A 168 5.84 5.07 -9.08
CA PHE A 168 5.79 5.01 -7.62
C PHE A 168 4.59 5.77 -7.04
N VAL A 169 4.36 7.00 -7.52
CA VAL A 169 3.23 7.83 -7.06
C VAL A 169 1.89 7.14 -7.36
N SER A 170 1.76 6.45 -8.49
CA SER A 170 0.56 5.70 -8.87
C SER A 170 0.34 4.43 -8.02
N LEU A 171 1.39 3.89 -7.37
CA LEU A 171 1.26 2.73 -6.47
C LEU A 171 0.60 3.11 -5.13
N ILE A 172 0.76 4.35 -4.67
CA ILE A 172 0.22 4.77 -3.36
C ILE A 172 -1.30 4.55 -3.28
N PRO A 173 -2.13 5.11 -4.18
CA PRO A 173 -3.56 4.86 -4.13
C PRO A 173 -3.93 3.39 -4.34
N SER A 174 -3.15 2.64 -5.13
CA SER A 174 -3.40 1.21 -5.33
C SER A 174 -3.31 0.43 -4.01
N TYR A 175 -2.35 0.76 -3.15
CA TYR A 175 -2.24 0.15 -1.82
C TYR A 175 -3.28 0.68 -0.84
N VAL A 176 -3.71 1.95 -0.95
CA VAL A 176 -4.85 2.48 -0.17
C VAL A 176 -6.14 1.71 -0.51
N PHE A 177 -6.40 1.48 -1.80
CA PHE A 177 -7.54 0.67 -2.24
C PHE A 177 -7.42 -0.80 -1.80
N LEU A 178 -6.22 -1.36 -1.79
CA LEU A 178 -5.97 -2.72 -1.29
C LEU A 178 -6.31 -2.82 0.20
N GLU A 179 -5.83 -1.88 1.03
CA GLU A 179 -6.17 -1.83 2.47
C GLU A 179 -7.70 -1.76 2.66
N SER A 180 -8.35 -0.84 1.96
CA SER A 180 -9.79 -0.67 2.05
C SER A 180 -10.55 -1.92 1.61
N SER A 181 -10.09 -2.60 0.58
CA SER A 181 -10.67 -3.87 0.13
C SER A 181 -10.53 -4.98 1.19
N LEU A 182 -9.37 -5.07 1.83
CA LEU A 182 -9.14 -6.03 2.91
C LEU A 182 -10.00 -5.70 4.14
N ALA A 183 -10.15 -4.42 4.48
CA ALA A 183 -10.99 -3.98 5.58
C ALA A 183 -12.47 -4.34 5.33
N ILE A 184 -12.99 -4.10 4.10
CA ILE A 184 -14.36 -4.49 3.71
C ILE A 184 -14.57 -6.00 3.78
N LEU A 185 -13.51 -6.80 3.57
CA LEU A 185 -13.54 -8.26 3.76
C LEU A 185 -13.45 -8.69 5.24
N GLY A 186 -13.55 -7.75 6.19
CA GLY A 186 -13.51 -8.01 7.61
C GLY A 186 -12.11 -8.16 8.21
N LEU A 187 -11.07 -7.76 7.48
CA LEU A 187 -9.68 -7.82 7.92
C LEU A 187 -9.13 -6.47 8.40
N GLY A 188 -9.99 -5.45 8.52
CA GLY A 188 -9.64 -4.15 9.08
C GLY A 188 -9.16 -4.26 10.53
N ASP A 189 -8.19 -3.41 10.90
CA ASP A 189 -7.72 -3.32 12.29
C ASP A 189 -8.88 -2.88 13.19
N PRO A 190 -9.19 -3.62 14.28
CA PRO A 190 -10.31 -3.26 15.15
C PRO A 190 -10.10 -1.96 15.90
N THR A 191 -8.86 -1.51 16.07
CA THR A 191 -8.51 -0.35 16.93
C THR A 191 -8.25 0.94 16.14
N ILE A 192 -7.93 0.82 14.85
CA ILE A 192 -7.50 1.95 14.03
C ILE A 192 -8.60 2.29 13.00
N PRO A 193 -9.12 3.51 12.97
CA PRO A 193 -10.08 3.92 11.96
C PRO A 193 -9.39 4.07 10.60
N THR A 194 -9.91 3.36 9.58
CA THR A 194 -9.55 3.56 8.17
C THR A 194 -10.82 3.73 7.36
N TRP A 195 -10.73 4.28 6.17
CA TRP A 195 -11.89 4.45 5.30
C TRP A 195 -12.54 3.11 4.94
N GLY A 196 -11.71 2.07 4.71
CA GLY A 196 -12.20 0.73 4.46
C GLY A 196 -12.98 0.15 5.62
N LYS A 197 -12.53 0.39 6.86
CA LYS A 197 -13.25 -0.03 8.06
C LYS A 197 -14.59 0.70 8.23
N VAL A 198 -14.64 1.99 7.90
CA VAL A 198 -15.92 2.74 7.92
C VAL A 198 -16.92 2.12 6.94
N ILE A 199 -16.47 1.71 5.75
CA ILE A 199 -17.31 1.02 4.76
C ILE A 199 -17.76 -0.36 5.28
N ASP A 200 -16.86 -1.13 5.89
CA ASP A 200 -17.17 -2.44 6.49
C ASP A 200 -18.20 -2.31 7.61
N GLU A 201 -18.02 -1.33 8.52
CA GLU A 201 -19.00 -1.05 9.58
C GLU A 201 -20.36 -0.62 9.02
N ALA A 202 -20.37 0.16 7.93
CA ALA A 202 -21.60 0.54 7.25
C ALA A 202 -22.32 -0.66 6.62
N TYR A 203 -21.57 -1.53 5.96
CA TYR A 203 -22.10 -2.76 5.37
C TYR A 203 -22.66 -3.70 6.44
N SER A 204 -21.85 -3.98 7.46
CA SER A 204 -22.25 -4.85 8.58
C SER A 204 -23.40 -4.27 9.42
N GLY A 205 -23.49 -2.94 9.53
CA GLY A 205 -24.57 -2.21 10.19
C GLY A 205 -25.85 -2.09 9.36
N GLY A 206 -25.89 -2.66 8.14
CA GLY A 206 -27.05 -2.63 7.28
C GLY A 206 -27.40 -1.24 6.71
N ALA A 207 -26.41 -0.36 6.58
CA ALA A 207 -26.58 1.03 6.13
C ALA A 207 -27.37 1.13 4.80
N LEU A 208 -27.07 0.25 3.85
CA LEU A 208 -27.73 0.24 2.53
C LEU A 208 -29.19 -0.14 2.62
N PHE A 209 -29.55 -1.07 3.52
CA PHE A 209 -30.94 -1.49 3.73
C PHE A 209 -31.75 -0.45 4.50
N ASN A 210 -31.08 0.33 5.37
CA ASN A 210 -31.68 1.37 6.19
C ASN A 210 -31.72 2.74 5.50
N GLY A 211 -31.26 2.85 4.24
CA GLY A 211 -31.23 4.11 3.50
C GLY A 211 -30.14 5.09 3.94
N MET A 212 -29.16 4.66 4.77
CA MET A 212 -28.03 5.48 5.23
C MET A 212 -26.90 5.46 4.21
N TYR A 213 -27.18 5.84 2.97
CA TYR A 213 -26.20 5.78 1.87
C TYR A 213 -24.97 6.65 2.10
N TYR A 214 -25.11 7.79 2.80
CA TYR A 214 -24.02 8.70 3.12
C TYR A 214 -22.86 7.98 3.83
N TRP A 215 -23.17 7.03 4.72
CA TRP A 215 -22.16 6.29 5.49
C TRP A 215 -21.24 5.42 4.62
N VAL A 216 -21.69 4.97 3.45
CA VAL A 216 -20.87 4.24 2.47
C VAL A 216 -20.26 5.21 1.45
N LEU A 217 -21.05 6.22 1.01
CA LEU A 217 -20.64 7.10 -0.09
C LEU A 217 -19.50 8.05 0.31
N GLU A 218 -19.49 8.57 1.53
CA GLU A 218 -18.48 9.51 1.98
C GLU A 218 -17.06 8.93 1.99
N PRO A 219 -16.77 7.78 2.65
CA PRO A 219 -15.45 7.17 2.57
C PRO A 219 -15.10 6.70 1.16
N SER A 220 -16.08 6.24 0.38
CA SER A 220 -15.87 5.85 -1.03
C SER A 220 -15.47 7.06 -1.88
N PHE A 221 -16.06 8.23 -1.64
CA PHE A 221 -15.72 9.47 -2.32
C PHE A 221 -14.29 9.94 -1.97
N LEU A 222 -13.87 9.80 -0.71
CA LEU A 222 -12.49 10.08 -0.29
C LEU A 222 -11.48 9.16 -0.98
N LEU A 223 -11.80 7.87 -1.10
CA LEU A 223 -11.00 6.92 -1.88
C LEU A 223 -10.88 7.35 -3.35
N MET A 224 -12.00 7.72 -3.98
CA MET A 224 -12.03 8.17 -5.37
C MET A 224 -11.21 9.46 -5.57
N ILE A 225 -11.35 10.45 -4.70
CA ILE A 225 -10.55 11.69 -4.74
C ILE A 225 -9.07 11.37 -4.56
N THR A 226 -8.72 10.47 -3.65
CA THR A 226 -7.34 10.04 -3.46
C THR A 226 -6.76 9.46 -4.75
N GLY A 227 -7.47 8.53 -5.39
CA GLY A 227 -7.05 7.98 -6.68
C GLY A 227 -6.85 9.05 -7.74
N LEU A 228 -7.81 9.97 -7.87
CA LEU A 228 -7.75 11.08 -8.84
C LEU A 228 -6.58 12.04 -8.53
N ALA A 229 -6.39 12.43 -7.28
CA ALA A 229 -5.32 13.34 -6.87
C ALA A 229 -3.94 12.76 -7.20
N PHE A 230 -3.69 11.50 -6.84
CA PHE A 230 -2.43 10.83 -7.15
C PHE A 230 -2.25 10.57 -8.65
N ALA A 231 -3.31 10.35 -9.42
CA ALA A 231 -3.24 10.24 -10.88
C ALA A 231 -2.80 11.57 -11.51
N VAL A 232 -3.36 12.71 -11.06
CA VAL A 232 -2.97 14.05 -11.53
C VAL A 232 -1.51 14.34 -11.14
N VAL A 233 -1.12 14.05 -9.90
CA VAL A 233 0.27 14.23 -9.44
C VAL A 233 1.23 13.33 -10.25
N GLY A 234 0.89 12.06 -10.47
CA GLY A 234 1.67 11.14 -11.28
C GLY A 234 1.87 11.65 -12.71
N TYR A 235 0.81 12.13 -13.35
CA TYR A 235 0.87 12.74 -14.68
C TYR A 235 1.75 14.02 -14.72
N ALA A 236 1.62 14.88 -13.72
CA ALA A 236 2.44 16.08 -13.62
C ALA A 236 3.93 15.75 -13.44
N LEU A 237 4.24 14.75 -12.63
CA LEU A 237 5.61 14.28 -12.39
C LEU A 237 6.20 13.60 -13.64
N ASP A 238 5.39 12.87 -14.40
CA ASP A 238 5.85 12.27 -15.66
C ASP A 238 6.32 13.35 -16.65
N ARG A 239 5.58 14.45 -16.77
CA ARG A 239 6.03 15.60 -17.59
C ARG A 239 7.32 16.24 -17.12
N VAL A 240 7.58 16.25 -15.80
CA VAL A 240 8.81 16.82 -15.21
C VAL A 240 10.01 15.91 -15.45
N PHE A 241 9.85 14.62 -15.23
CA PHE A 241 10.96 13.66 -15.25
C PHE A 241 11.20 13.00 -16.60
N ASN A 242 10.22 13.03 -17.52
CA ASN A 242 10.36 12.48 -18.86
C ASN A 242 10.74 13.58 -19.88
N PRO A 243 12.00 13.65 -20.33
CA PRO A 243 12.47 14.70 -21.24
C PRO A 243 11.74 14.70 -22.61
N ARG A 244 11.20 13.54 -23.00
CA ARG A 244 10.52 13.39 -24.29
C ARG A 244 9.16 14.11 -24.34
N LEU A 245 8.56 14.40 -23.19
CA LEU A 245 7.26 15.10 -23.10
C LEU A 245 7.39 16.62 -22.92
N ARG A 246 8.63 17.14 -22.76
CA ARG A 246 8.87 18.59 -22.61
C ARG A 246 8.77 19.38 -23.91
N GLY A 247 8.67 18.73 -25.07
CA GLY A 247 8.63 19.34 -26.40
C GLY A 247 7.26 19.35 -27.09
N GLN A 248 6.21 18.92 -26.38
CA GLN A 248 4.82 19.01 -26.81
C GLN A 248 4.07 19.93 -25.81
#